data_038bdfec34a104a5d92722d030300fa1
#
_entry.id   038bdfec34a104a5d92722d030300fa1
#
_cell.length_a   1.000
_cell.length_b   1.000
_cell.length_c   1.000
_cell.angle_alpha   90.00
_cell.angle_beta   90.00
_cell.angle_gamma   90.00
#
_symmetry.space_group_name_H-M   'P 1'
#
loop_
_entity.id
_entity.type
_entity.pdbx_description
1 polymer ?
#
loop_
_entity_poly.entity_id
_entity_poly.type
_entity_poly.pdbx_seq_one_letter_code
_entity_poly.pdbx_strand_id
1 'polypeptide(L)'
;ISCSLVGSEMCIRDSLMVSVADRFKGNNNFEYDLVDIVRQALAEKGRLMQKAVTAAYRAGDKQLFALASGKFLDLILLQDKLLGTRPEFRVGKWIEEARALGDTPEEKELYEWNARVQITTWGNRNAADYGGLRDYAHKEWNGLLKDFYYMRWKLYFDFLSQRIEGKTPAEIDFYAIEEPWTKAANPYSAEAEGDCIEVAKQVMQAVE
;
A
#
# COMPACT_ATOMS: atom_id res chain seq x y z
N ILE A 1 -22.63 -10.67 7.87
CA ILE A 1 -21.62 -9.72 8.42
C ILE A 1 -22.30 -8.36 8.36
N SER A 2 -22.66 -7.82 9.53
CA SER A 2 -23.28 -6.50 9.66
C SER A 2 -22.25 -5.45 9.25
N CYS A 3 -22.41 -4.88 8.06
CA CYS A 3 -21.74 -3.67 7.65
C CYS A 3 -22.29 -2.53 8.51
N SER A 4 -21.45 -1.75 9.19
CA SER A 4 -21.92 -0.54 9.86
C SER A 4 -22.52 0.40 8.81
N LEU A 5 -23.48 1.26 9.19
CA LEU A 5 -24.18 2.16 8.26
C LEU A 5 -23.24 2.92 7.31
N VAL A 6 -22.10 3.38 7.81
CA VAL A 6 -21.06 4.05 7.00
C VAL A 6 -20.41 3.09 6.00
N GLY A 7 -20.15 1.83 6.39
CA GLY A 7 -19.57 0.83 5.49
C GLY A 7 -20.53 0.35 4.40
N SER A 8 -21.85 0.34 4.63
CA SER A 8 -22.82 -0.06 3.62
C SER A 8 -22.99 0.98 2.52
N GLU A 9 -22.97 2.27 2.85
CA GLU A 9 -23.04 3.35 1.86
C GLU A 9 -21.81 3.40 0.98
N MET A 10 -20.60 3.16 1.53
CA MET A 10 -19.38 3.05 0.75
C MET A 10 -19.43 1.86 -0.21
N CYS A 11 -19.79 0.67 0.25
CA CYS A 11 -19.90 -0.51 -0.63
C CYS A 11 -20.88 -0.30 -1.79
N ILE A 12 -22.01 0.38 -1.56
CA ILE A 12 -23.00 0.69 -2.61
C ILE A 12 -22.41 1.66 -3.63
N ARG A 13 -21.75 2.71 -3.19
CA ARG A 13 -21.12 3.72 -4.05
C ARG A 13 -20.04 3.08 -4.93
N ASP A 14 -19.17 2.28 -4.34
CA ASP A 14 -18.04 1.66 -5.03
C ASP A 14 -18.52 0.67 -6.09
N SER A 15 -19.51 -0.18 -5.75
CA SER A 15 -20.14 -1.11 -6.69
C SER A 15 -20.86 -0.41 -7.83
N LEU A 16 -21.57 0.68 -7.54
CA LEU A 16 -22.26 1.47 -8.57
C LEU A 16 -21.27 2.10 -9.54
N MET A 17 -20.17 2.68 -9.03
CA MET A 17 -19.16 3.31 -9.87
C MET A 17 -18.49 2.30 -10.81
N VAL A 18 -18.13 1.14 -10.30
CA VAL A 18 -17.57 0.04 -11.10
C VAL A 18 -18.58 -0.46 -12.13
N SER A 19 -19.88 -0.58 -11.78
CA SER A 19 -20.92 -1.09 -12.69
C SER A 19 -21.18 -0.21 -13.90
N VAL A 20 -20.93 1.08 -13.81
CA VAL A 20 -21.15 2.03 -14.91
C VAL A 20 -19.85 2.40 -15.64
N ALA A 21 -18.70 1.89 -15.20
CA ALA A 21 -17.39 2.36 -15.62
C ALA A 21 -17.16 2.30 -17.14
N ASP A 22 -17.65 1.25 -17.81
CA ASP A 22 -17.51 1.12 -19.26
C ASP A 22 -18.13 2.28 -20.05
N ARG A 23 -19.18 2.91 -19.50
CA ARG A 23 -19.87 4.04 -20.12
C ARG A 23 -19.02 5.31 -20.12
N PHE A 24 -18.03 5.38 -19.23
CA PHE A 24 -17.18 6.54 -19.03
C PHE A 24 -15.71 6.29 -19.41
N LYS A 25 -15.46 5.20 -20.14
CA LYS A 25 -14.11 4.87 -20.63
C LYS A 25 -13.54 6.01 -21.46
N GLY A 26 -12.31 6.42 -21.14
CA GLY A 26 -11.63 7.56 -21.75
C GLY A 26 -11.98 8.92 -21.11
N ASN A 27 -12.85 8.96 -20.10
CA ASN A 27 -13.07 10.15 -19.31
C ASN A 27 -12.03 10.20 -18.16
N ASN A 28 -11.03 11.04 -18.32
CA ASN A 28 -9.88 11.11 -17.40
C ASN A 28 -10.28 11.36 -15.95
N ASN A 29 -11.24 12.26 -15.70
CA ASN A 29 -11.68 12.57 -14.34
C ASN A 29 -12.42 11.38 -13.71
N PHE A 30 -13.29 10.74 -14.47
CA PHE A 30 -14.01 9.55 -14.01
C PHE A 30 -13.04 8.41 -13.66
N GLU A 31 -12.06 8.15 -14.52
CA GLU A 31 -11.07 7.09 -14.31
C GLU A 31 -10.18 7.37 -13.09
N TYR A 32 -9.81 8.62 -12.84
CA TYR A 32 -9.13 9.03 -11.61
C TYR A 32 -9.99 8.75 -10.39
N ASP A 33 -11.23 9.24 -10.38
CA ASP A 33 -12.16 9.05 -9.26
C ASP A 33 -12.48 7.57 -9.02
N LEU A 34 -12.60 6.76 -10.09
CA LEU A 34 -12.80 5.32 -9.99
C LEU A 34 -11.65 4.65 -9.23
N VAL A 35 -10.40 4.94 -9.60
CA VAL A 35 -9.23 4.36 -8.92
C VAL A 35 -9.15 4.82 -7.48
N ASP A 36 -9.40 6.11 -7.19
CA ASP A 36 -9.36 6.63 -5.82
C ASP A 36 -10.46 6.02 -4.93
N ILE A 37 -11.67 5.87 -5.44
CA ILE A 37 -12.79 5.26 -4.71
C ILE A 37 -12.52 3.78 -4.44
N VAL A 38 -12.07 3.02 -5.44
CA VAL A 38 -11.75 1.60 -5.25
C VAL A 38 -10.56 1.44 -4.29
N ARG A 39 -9.55 2.30 -4.35
CA ARG A 39 -8.46 2.35 -3.37
C ARG A 39 -8.98 2.50 -1.94
N GLN A 40 -9.92 3.42 -1.72
CA GLN A 40 -10.54 3.63 -0.40
C GLN A 40 -11.32 2.39 0.05
N ALA A 41 -12.06 1.73 -0.84
CA ALA A 41 -12.78 0.49 -0.54
C ALA A 41 -11.81 -0.63 -0.12
N LEU A 42 -10.67 -0.77 -0.81
CA LEU A 42 -9.63 -1.74 -0.45
C LEU A 42 -8.98 -1.43 0.90
N ALA A 43 -8.71 -0.17 1.21
CA ALA A 43 -8.17 0.24 2.50
C ALA A 43 -9.13 -0.11 3.66
N GLU A 44 -10.43 0.10 3.48
CA GLU A 44 -11.44 -0.30 4.47
C GLU A 44 -11.53 -1.83 4.61
N LYS A 45 -11.47 -2.57 3.50
CA LYS A 45 -11.39 -4.03 3.53
C LYS A 45 -10.12 -4.51 4.26
N GLY A 46 -8.99 -3.86 4.02
CA GLY A 46 -7.72 -4.12 4.72
C GLY A 46 -7.85 -3.95 6.23
N ARG A 47 -8.55 -2.91 6.68
CA ARG A 47 -8.85 -2.69 8.10
C ARG A 47 -9.64 -3.84 8.72
N LEU A 48 -10.61 -4.40 7.98
CA LEU A 48 -11.38 -5.55 8.44
C LEU A 48 -10.53 -6.83 8.45
N MET A 49 -9.72 -7.05 7.42
CA MET A 49 -8.80 -8.19 7.36
C MET A 49 -7.76 -8.15 8.48
N GLN A 50 -7.22 -6.98 8.81
CA GLN A 50 -6.29 -6.80 9.93
C GLN A 50 -6.91 -7.20 11.28
N LYS A 51 -8.21 -6.91 11.48
CA LYS A 51 -8.94 -7.38 12.67
C LYS A 51 -9.03 -8.91 12.71
N ALA A 52 -9.27 -9.56 11.56
CA ALA A 52 -9.32 -11.02 11.48
C ALA A 52 -7.93 -11.65 11.78
N VAL A 53 -6.85 -11.08 11.23
CA VAL A 53 -5.48 -11.49 11.56
C VAL A 53 -5.21 -11.37 13.07
N THR A 54 -5.59 -10.25 13.67
CA THR A 54 -5.42 -10.01 15.11
C THR A 54 -6.21 -11.03 15.95
N ALA A 55 -7.43 -11.34 15.54
CA ALA A 55 -8.27 -12.32 16.24
C ALA A 55 -7.66 -13.73 16.18
N ALA A 56 -7.20 -14.16 15.01
CA ALA A 56 -6.53 -15.44 14.82
C ALA A 56 -5.23 -15.55 15.64
N TYR A 57 -4.43 -14.48 15.66
CA TYR A 57 -3.22 -14.39 16.51
C TYR A 57 -3.54 -14.57 18.00
N ARG A 58 -4.54 -13.83 18.51
CA ARG A 58 -4.95 -13.91 19.92
C ARG A 58 -5.50 -15.27 20.31
N ALA A 59 -6.15 -15.96 19.36
CA ALA A 59 -6.64 -17.31 19.55
C ALA A 59 -5.51 -18.37 19.50
N GLY A 60 -4.32 -18.04 19.06
CA GLY A 60 -3.23 -19.00 18.82
C GLY A 60 -3.50 -19.95 17.65
N ASP A 61 -4.46 -19.64 16.79
CA ASP A 61 -4.84 -20.46 15.64
C ASP A 61 -3.89 -20.22 14.46
N LYS A 62 -2.90 -21.09 14.32
CA LYS A 62 -1.86 -21.01 13.28
C LYS A 62 -2.43 -21.04 11.86
N GLN A 63 -3.43 -21.90 11.62
CA GLN A 63 -3.97 -22.09 10.27
C GLN A 63 -4.78 -20.86 9.86
N LEU A 64 -5.65 -20.39 10.75
CA LEU A 64 -6.43 -19.19 10.51
C LEU A 64 -5.56 -17.95 10.39
N PHE A 65 -4.50 -17.85 11.22
CA PHE A 65 -3.54 -16.74 11.14
C PHE A 65 -2.82 -16.73 9.78
N ALA A 66 -2.30 -17.85 9.32
CA ALA A 66 -1.61 -17.95 8.02
C ALA A 66 -2.56 -17.59 6.86
N LEU A 67 -3.82 -18.07 6.89
CA LEU A 67 -4.81 -17.76 5.89
C LEU A 67 -5.16 -16.25 5.89
N ALA A 68 -5.43 -15.67 7.05
CA ALA A 68 -5.84 -14.28 7.18
C ALA A 68 -4.71 -13.31 6.81
N SER A 69 -3.48 -13.57 7.27
CA SER A 69 -2.31 -12.76 6.94
C SER A 69 -1.93 -12.86 5.45
N GLY A 70 -2.06 -14.05 4.85
CA GLY A 70 -1.87 -14.22 3.41
C GLY A 70 -2.85 -13.37 2.60
N LYS A 71 -4.15 -13.45 2.91
CA LYS A 71 -5.18 -12.61 2.25
C LYS A 71 -4.94 -11.11 2.41
N PHE A 72 -4.45 -10.67 3.57
CA PHE A 72 -4.10 -9.28 3.79
C PHE A 72 -2.91 -8.84 2.91
N LEU A 73 -1.89 -9.68 2.78
CA LEU A 73 -0.74 -9.42 1.91
C LEU A 73 -1.16 -9.38 0.43
N ASP A 74 -2.03 -10.29 0.00
CA ASP A 74 -2.57 -10.30 -1.35
C ASP A 74 -3.36 -9.02 -1.66
N LEU A 75 -4.12 -8.50 -0.68
CA LEU A 75 -4.84 -7.23 -0.82
C LEU A 75 -3.90 -6.05 -1.09
N ILE A 76 -2.74 -6.00 -0.42
CA ILE A 76 -1.72 -4.95 -0.68
C ILE A 76 -1.26 -5.01 -2.14
N LEU A 77 -1.02 -6.20 -2.67
CA LEU A 77 -0.58 -6.38 -4.07
C LEU A 77 -1.69 -6.05 -5.08
N LEU A 78 -2.94 -6.36 -4.76
CA LEU A 78 -4.09 -5.97 -5.58
C LEU A 78 -4.24 -4.44 -5.62
N GLN A 79 -4.10 -3.77 -4.48
CA GLN A 79 -4.14 -2.31 -4.41
C GLN A 79 -2.95 -1.69 -5.17
N ASP A 80 -1.75 -2.24 -5.02
CA ASP A 80 -0.58 -1.80 -5.80
C ASP A 80 -0.83 -1.88 -7.31
N LYS A 81 -1.41 -2.99 -7.77
CA LYS A 81 -1.77 -3.19 -9.18
C LYS A 81 -2.79 -2.16 -9.67
N LEU A 82 -3.84 -1.89 -8.89
CA LEU A 82 -4.85 -0.88 -9.21
C LEU A 82 -4.22 0.51 -9.36
N LEU A 83 -3.41 0.91 -8.39
CA LEU A 83 -2.76 2.23 -8.36
C LEU A 83 -1.75 2.41 -9.50
N GLY A 84 -1.18 1.31 -10.01
CA GLY A 84 -0.29 1.30 -11.17
C GLY A 84 -0.96 1.73 -12.47
N THR A 85 -2.29 1.73 -12.53
CA THR A 85 -3.06 2.11 -13.74
C THR A 85 -3.20 3.63 -13.92
N ARG A 86 -2.75 4.44 -12.95
CA ARG A 86 -2.84 5.90 -13.03
C ARG A 86 -1.52 6.54 -12.60
N PRO A 87 -0.99 7.50 -13.37
CA PRO A 87 0.30 8.12 -13.06
C PRO A 87 0.29 8.90 -11.74
N GLU A 88 -0.88 9.43 -11.31
CA GLU A 88 -1.04 10.19 -10.08
C GLU A 88 -0.80 9.36 -8.82
N PHE A 89 -0.94 8.04 -8.92
CA PHE A 89 -0.78 7.11 -7.81
C PHE A 89 0.49 6.25 -7.91
N ARG A 90 1.50 6.71 -8.65
CA ARG A 90 2.77 5.99 -8.82
C ARG A 90 3.91 6.67 -8.09
N VAL A 91 4.67 5.90 -7.32
CA VAL A 91 5.88 6.41 -6.65
C VAL A 91 6.94 6.83 -7.65
N GLY A 92 6.98 6.19 -8.83
CA GLY A 92 7.91 6.54 -9.90
C GLY A 92 7.77 7.98 -10.37
N LYS A 93 6.54 8.47 -10.52
CA LYS A 93 6.29 9.88 -10.88
C LYS A 93 6.84 10.84 -9.84
N TRP A 94 6.59 10.58 -8.56
CA TRP A 94 7.11 11.40 -7.46
C TRP A 94 8.64 11.46 -7.45
N ILE A 95 9.29 10.31 -7.67
CA ILE A 95 10.76 10.22 -7.71
C ILE A 95 11.32 10.93 -8.94
N GLU A 96 10.71 10.72 -10.11
CA GLU A 96 11.16 11.34 -11.36
C GLU A 96 11.06 12.87 -11.29
N GLU A 97 9.94 13.40 -10.79
CA GLU A 97 9.74 14.84 -10.60
C GLU A 97 10.78 15.43 -9.62
N ALA A 98 11.09 14.72 -8.53
CA ALA A 98 12.12 15.15 -7.60
C ALA A 98 13.52 15.16 -8.25
N ARG A 99 13.87 14.12 -9.00
CA ARG A 99 15.14 14.05 -9.74
C ARG A 99 15.27 15.14 -10.80
N ALA A 100 14.17 15.52 -11.43
CA ALA A 100 14.15 16.58 -12.45
C ALA A 100 14.51 17.99 -11.92
N LEU A 101 14.48 18.18 -10.59
CA LEU A 101 14.90 19.42 -9.96
C LEU A 101 16.43 19.56 -9.84
N GLY A 102 17.19 18.48 -10.00
CA GLY A 102 18.64 18.47 -9.92
C GLY A 102 19.31 18.72 -11.27
N ASP A 103 20.37 19.51 -11.28
CA ASP A 103 21.17 19.76 -12.46
C ASP A 103 22.31 18.72 -12.62
N THR A 104 22.92 18.29 -11.52
CA THR A 104 24.01 17.30 -11.51
C THR A 104 23.53 15.91 -11.12
N PRO A 105 24.28 14.83 -11.44
CA PRO A 105 23.96 13.49 -10.97
C PRO A 105 23.81 13.40 -9.44
N GLU A 106 24.69 14.05 -8.71
CA GLU A 106 24.71 14.06 -7.24
C GLU A 106 23.47 14.74 -6.66
N GLU A 107 23.02 15.84 -7.25
CA GLU A 107 21.77 16.52 -6.87
C GLU A 107 20.56 15.64 -7.16
N LYS A 108 20.52 14.95 -8.30
CA LYS A 108 19.44 14.02 -8.64
C LYS A 108 19.34 12.88 -7.65
N GLU A 109 20.45 12.31 -7.21
CA GLU A 109 20.49 11.28 -6.18
C GLU A 109 20.03 11.82 -4.82
N LEU A 110 20.47 13.02 -4.43
CA LEU A 110 20.07 13.67 -3.20
C LEU A 110 18.57 13.96 -3.17
N TYR A 111 18.01 14.45 -4.26
CA TYR A 111 16.59 14.77 -4.34
C TYR A 111 15.72 13.51 -4.39
N GLU A 112 16.16 12.46 -5.08
CA GLU A 112 15.50 11.15 -5.00
C GLU A 112 15.48 10.62 -3.57
N TRP A 113 16.63 10.62 -2.88
CA TRP A 113 16.71 10.18 -1.49
C TRP A 113 15.77 10.99 -0.59
N ASN A 114 15.76 12.31 -0.70
CA ASN A 114 14.84 13.18 0.05
C ASN A 114 13.37 12.84 -0.25
N ALA A 115 13.02 12.64 -1.51
CA ALA A 115 11.66 12.30 -1.94
C ALA A 115 11.20 10.97 -1.32
N ARG A 116 12.08 9.96 -1.29
CA ARG A 116 11.80 8.65 -0.66
C ARG A 116 11.65 8.75 0.85
N VAL A 117 12.53 9.51 1.51
CA VAL A 117 12.48 9.75 2.96
C VAL A 117 11.17 10.41 3.37
N GLN A 118 10.72 11.45 2.64
CA GLN A 118 9.51 12.19 2.96
C GLN A 118 8.23 11.35 2.97
N ILE A 119 8.18 10.30 2.16
CA ILE A 119 6.99 9.45 2.06
C ILE A 119 7.07 8.17 2.89
N THR A 120 8.17 7.95 3.64
CA THR A 120 8.42 6.74 4.43
C THR A 120 8.89 7.06 5.86
N THR A 121 10.20 7.09 6.08
CA THR A 121 10.80 7.30 7.42
C THR A 121 10.70 8.73 7.92
N TRP A 122 10.43 9.68 7.04
CA TRP A 122 10.41 11.14 7.27
C TRP A 122 11.73 11.76 7.73
N GLY A 123 12.74 10.95 7.99
CA GLY A 123 14.06 11.41 8.43
C GLY A 123 14.94 10.28 8.93
N ASN A 124 15.86 10.62 9.82
CA ASN A 124 16.74 9.64 10.45
C ASN A 124 15.98 8.78 11.49
N ARG A 125 16.68 7.81 12.09
CA ARG A 125 16.13 6.90 13.11
C ARG A 125 15.40 7.65 14.23
N ASN A 126 15.95 8.75 14.73
CA ASN A 126 15.32 9.50 15.83
C ASN A 126 13.98 10.11 15.39
N ALA A 127 13.89 10.66 14.19
CA ALA A 127 12.66 11.20 13.65
C ALA A 127 11.61 10.09 13.44
N ALA A 128 12.02 8.95 12.88
CA ALA A 128 11.14 7.84 12.57
C ALA A 128 10.62 7.13 13.84
N ASP A 129 11.54 6.73 14.75
CA ASP A 129 11.21 5.86 15.88
C ASP A 129 10.72 6.63 17.10
N TYR A 130 11.36 7.76 17.42
CA TYR A 130 11.06 8.54 18.62
C TYR A 130 10.26 9.81 18.34
N GLY A 131 10.41 10.39 17.16
CA GLY A 131 9.64 11.56 16.75
C GLY A 131 8.23 11.26 16.29
N GLY A 132 7.88 9.98 16.09
CA GLY A 132 6.55 9.55 15.62
C GLY A 132 6.22 9.99 14.21
N LEU A 133 7.24 10.25 13.38
CA LEU A 133 7.07 10.80 12.03
C LEU A 133 7.05 9.73 10.92
N ARG A 134 7.32 8.47 11.26
CA ARG A 134 7.21 7.35 10.31
C ARG A 134 5.81 7.35 9.68
N ASP A 135 5.76 7.21 8.36
CA ASP A 135 4.53 7.19 7.55
C ASP A 135 3.68 8.48 7.64
N TYR A 136 4.24 9.59 8.10
CA TYR A 136 3.50 10.85 8.25
C TYR A 136 2.81 11.31 6.96
N ALA A 137 3.39 11.03 5.79
CA ALA A 137 2.82 11.39 4.49
C ALA A 137 1.60 10.56 4.10
N HIS A 138 1.36 9.39 4.72
CA HIS A 138 0.22 8.48 4.46
C HIS A 138 0.00 8.19 2.97
N LYS A 139 1.07 7.87 2.22
CA LYS A 139 0.96 7.60 0.78
C LYS A 139 0.68 6.13 0.50
N GLU A 140 -0.37 5.90 -0.26
CA GLU A 140 -0.71 4.61 -0.83
C GLU A 140 -0.46 4.69 -2.33
N TRP A 141 0.76 4.35 -2.78
CA TRP A 141 1.15 4.44 -4.18
C TRP A 141 1.69 3.12 -4.72
N ASN A 142 1.46 2.87 -6.01
CA ASN A 142 2.08 1.76 -6.74
C ASN A 142 3.61 1.81 -6.61
N GLY A 143 4.23 0.66 -6.40
CA GLY A 143 5.64 0.52 -6.10
C GLY A 143 5.94 0.66 -4.61
N LEU A 144 5.43 1.70 -3.95
CA LEU A 144 5.58 1.89 -2.51
C LEU A 144 4.84 0.79 -1.72
N LEU A 145 3.61 0.46 -2.11
CA LEU A 145 2.84 -0.62 -1.46
C LEU A 145 3.54 -1.96 -1.61
N LYS A 146 3.96 -2.32 -2.82
CA LYS A 146 4.57 -3.61 -3.12
C LYS A 146 5.96 -3.78 -2.50
N ASP A 147 6.84 -2.78 -2.60
CA ASP A 147 8.26 -2.94 -2.26
C ASP A 147 8.60 -2.46 -0.85
N PHE A 148 7.77 -1.61 -0.24
CA PHE A 148 7.99 -1.10 1.11
C PHE A 148 6.98 -1.65 2.12
N TYR A 149 5.68 -1.38 1.94
CA TYR A 149 4.66 -1.77 2.93
C TYR A 149 4.40 -3.27 2.96
N TYR A 150 4.35 -3.95 1.80
CA TYR A 150 4.19 -5.40 1.75
C TYR A 150 5.30 -6.13 2.50
N MET A 151 6.57 -5.73 2.27
CA MET A 151 7.72 -6.32 2.96
C MET A 151 7.62 -6.12 4.48
N ARG A 152 7.26 -4.92 4.93
CA ARG A 152 7.12 -4.58 6.35
C ARG A 152 6.01 -5.40 7.02
N TRP A 153 4.84 -5.53 6.39
CA TRP A 153 3.76 -6.37 6.89
C TRP A 153 4.12 -7.85 6.89
N LYS A 154 4.79 -8.32 5.84
CA LYS A 154 5.24 -9.71 5.77
C LYS A 154 6.19 -10.06 6.91
N LEU A 155 7.20 -9.23 7.17
CA LEU A 155 8.13 -9.44 8.29
C LEU A 155 7.41 -9.41 9.64
N TYR A 156 6.45 -8.54 9.82
CA TYR A 156 5.65 -8.50 11.04
C TYR A 156 4.80 -9.76 11.22
N PHE A 157 4.19 -10.26 10.17
CA PHE A 157 3.43 -11.51 10.24
C PHE A 157 4.33 -12.73 10.44
N ASP A 158 5.51 -12.78 9.85
CA ASP A 158 6.50 -13.82 10.11
C ASP A 158 6.97 -13.81 11.59
N PHE A 159 7.17 -12.62 12.18
CA PHE A 159 7.45 -12.46 13.60
C PHE A 159 6.30 -12.98 14.49
N LEU A 160 5.05 -12.60 14.20
CA LEU A 160 3.89 -13.05 14.94
C LEU A 160 3.67 -14.58 14.81
N SER A 161 3.89 -15.14 13.61
CA SER A 161 3.81 -16.58 13.37
C SER A 161 4.77 -17.37 14.26
N GLN A 162 6.02 -16.91 14.38
CA GLN A 162 7.01 -17.51 15.29
C GLN A 162 6.55 -17.45 16.76
N ARG A 163 5.92 -16.35 17.17
CA ARG A 163 5.37 -16.24 18.53
C ARG A 163 4.22 -17.18 18.79
N ILE A 164 3.31 -17.40 17.84
CA ILE A 164 2.25 -18.41 17.92
C ILE A 164 2.87 -19.81 18.08
N GLU A 165 4.04 -20.07 17.50
CA GLU A 165 4.78 -21.32 17.65
C GLU A 165 5.52 -21.45 18.99
N GLY A 166 5.39 -20.50 19.90
CA GLY A 166 6.07 -20.49 21.18
C GLY A 166 7.54 -20.09 21.10
N LYS A 167 8.00 -19.57 19.97
CA LYS A 167 9.36 -19.04 19.81
C LYS A 167 9.46 -17.62 20.38
N THR A 168 10.67 -17.19 20.69
CA THR A 168 10.97 -15.83 21.11
C THR A 168 11.86 -15.17 20.05
N PRO A 169 11.29 -14.70 18.92
CA PRO A 169 12.06 -14.02 17.89
C PRO A 169 12.60 -12.68 18.43
N ALA A 170 13.71 -12.22 17.85
CA ALA A 170 14.23 -10.88 18.12
C ALA A 170 13.21 -9.81 17.66
N GLU A 171 13.15 -8.71 18.39
CA GLU A 171 12.29 -7.57 17.99
C GLU A 171 12.71 -7.03 16.61
N ILE A 172 11.73 -6.59 15.84
CA ILE A 172 11.97 -6.09 14.50
C ILE A 172 12.52 -4.66 14.57
N ASP A 173 13.71 -4.44 14.06
CA ASP A 173 14.23 -3.10 13.82
C ASP A 173 13.69 -2.57 12.49
N PHE A 174 12.50 -1.96 12.52
CA PHE A 174 11.85 -1.45 11.33
C PHE A 174 12.69 -0.41 10.59
N TYR A 175 13.38 0.49 11.30
CA TYR A 175 14.20 1.50 10.64
C TYR A 175 15.36 0.88 9.85
N ALA A 176 16.05 -0.12 10.40
CA ALA A 176 17.12 -0.81 9.69
C ALA A 176 16.66 -1.53 8.42
N ILE A 177 15.37 -1.91 8.35
CA ILE A 177 14.75 -2.54 7.18
C ILE A 177 14.31 -1.49 6.16
N GLU A 178 13.81 -0.36 6.63
CA GLU A 178 13.23 0.72 5.83
C GLU A 178 14.29 1.63 5.19
N GLU A 179 15.36 1.94 5.93
CA GLU A 179 16.41 2.85 5.46
C GLU A 179 17.05 2.41 4.13
N PRO A 180 17.36 1.12 3.87
CA PRO A 180 17.91 0.68 2.58
C PRO A 180 17.00 1.03 1.40
N TRP A 181 15.66 0.96 1.55
CA TRP A 181 14.72 1.35 0.51
C TRP A 181 14.83 2.85 0.18
N THR A 182 15.05 3.70 1.19
CA THR A 182 15.21 5.14 0.95
C THR A 182 16.49 5.47 0.17
N LYS A 183 17.52 4.63 0.29
CA LYS A 183 18.82 4.79 -0.36
C LYS A 183 18.96 4.01 -1.69
N ALA A 184 17.97 3.20 -2.03
CA ALA A 184 18.01 2.40 -3.23
C ALA A 184 17.70 3.23 -4.47
N ALA A 185 18.48 3.02 -5.54
CA ALA A 185 18.20 3.56 -6.86
C ALA A 185 17.37 2.54 -7.66
N ASN A 186 16.08 2.42 -7.38
CA ASN A 186 15.20 1.52 -8.13
C ASN A 186 14.51 2.28 -9.26
N PRO A 187 14.48 1.74 -10.47
CA PRO A 187 13.80 2.37 -11.59
C PRO A 187 12.29 2.12 -11.51
N TYR A 188 11.57 2.92 -10.73
CA TYR A 188 10.11 2.92 -10.79
C TYR A 188 9.65 3.69 -12.04
N SER A 189 8.77 3.08 -12.83
CA SER A 189 8.13 3.77 -13.96
C SER A 189 7.16 4.85 -13.47
N ALA A 190 7.18 6.03 -14.10
CA ALA A 190 6.17 7.07 -13.92
C ALA A 190 4.93 6.82 -14.80
N GLU A 191 5.07 6.01 -15.85
CA GLU A 191 4.01 5.74 -16.82
C GLU A 191 2.98 4.76 -16.26
N ALA A 192 1.69 5.03 -16.49
CA ALA A 192 0.59 4.15 -16.12
C ALA A 192 0.65 2.83 -16.90
N GLU A 193 0.23 1.74 -16.25
CA GLU A 193 0.21 0.40 -16.83
C GLU A 193 -1.17 -0.26 -16.71
N GLY A 194 -1.73 -0.68 -17.84
CA GLY A 194 -3.01 -1.38 -17.88
C GLY A 194 -4.24 -0.48 -17.98
N ASP A 195 -5.39 -1.11 -18.04
CA ASP A 195 -6.70 -0.45 -18.12
C ASP A 195 -7.28 -0.33 -16.70
N CYS A 196 -7.46 0.89 -16.20
CA CYS A 196 -7.92 1.13 -14.83
C CYS A 196 -9.33 0.57 -14.58
N ILE A 197 -10.22 0.56 -15.57
CA ILE A 197 -11.57 0.02 -15.44
C ILE A 197 -11.52 -1.50 -15.28
N GLU A 198 -10.75 -2.17 -16.13
CA GLU A 198 -10.62 -3.63 -16.07
C GLU A 198 -9.95 -4.07 -14.76
N VAL A 199 -8.91 -3.36 -14.34
CA VAL A 199 -8.23 -3.68 -13.08
C VAL A 199 -9.14 -3.39 -11.89
N ALA A 200 -9.90 -2.29 -11.88
CA ALA A 200 -10.86 -1.99 -10.81
C ALA A 200 -11.92 -3.09 -10.66
N LYS A 201 -12.48 -3.59 -11.77
CA LYS A 201 -13.43 -4.72 -11.77
C LYS A 201 -12.80 -5.99 -11.20
N GLN A 202 -11.59 -6.36 -11.66
CA GLN A 202 -10.87 -7.55 -11.18
C GLN A 202 -10.58 -7.48 -9.69
N VAL A 203 -10.15 -6.33 -9.21
CA VAL A 203 -9.79 -6.11 -7.80
C VAL A 203 -11.04 -6.18 -6.92
N MET A 204 -12.13 -5.52 -7.31
CA MET A 204 -13.38 -5.58 -6.55
C MET A 204 -13.93 -6.99 -6.47
N GLN A 205 -13.93 -7.73 -7.59
CA GLN A 205 -14.34 -9.14 -7.61
C GLN A 205 -13.49 -10.05 -6.72
N ALA A 206 -12.19 -9.78 -6.64
CA ALA A 206 -11.26 -10.59 -5.82
C ALA A 206 -11.44 -10.38 -4.31
N VAL A 207 -12.08 -9.29 -3.87
CA VAL A 207 -12.27 -8.96 -2.44
C VAL A 207 -13.71 -9.12 -1.94
N GLU A 208 -14.65 -9.47 -2.80
CA GLU A 208 -16.01 -9.89 -2.42
C GLU A 208 -15.98 -11.21 -1.61
#